data_b0e6770952d937a8bb03af98da03430d
#
_entry.id   b0e6770952d937a8bb03af98da03430d
#
_cell.length_a   1.000
_cell.length_b   1.000
_cell.length_c   1.000
_cell.angle_alpha   90.00
_cell.angle_beta   90.00
_cell.angle_gamma   90.00
#
_symmetry.space_group_name_H-M   'P 1'
#
loop_
_entity.id
_entity.type
_entity.pdbx_description
1 polymer ?
#
loop_
_entity_poly.entity_id
_entity_poly.type
_entity_poly.pdbx_seq_one_letter_code
_entity_poly.pdbx_strand_id
1 'polypeptide(L)'
;MKMLLLTAFLSCTVLALQAQNATKVETVQQDSSAIARILEDYYFKGIYEGDIKMLGNIYHPGTLLFGDVKGKPYAKTLNEYLDGVKNRQSVKDSGKPFKGTIISIDVVNSIAVAKLHVKMYDFNYEEFLSFHKLDNRWIIVNKMLTDVPVH
;
A
#
# COMPACT_ATOMS: atom_id res chain seq x y z
N MET A 1 -26.60 30.78 -42.29
CA MET A 1 -25.26 30.93 -41.69
C MET A 1 -25.23 30.81 -40.15
N LYS A 2 -26.30 30.30 -39.50
CA LYS A 2 -26.36 30.12 -38.02
C LYS A 2 -26.16 28.68 -37.52
N MET A 3 -26.12 27.68 -38.42
CA MET A 3 -25.96 26.27 -38.01
C MET A 3 -24.52 25.75 -37.88
N LEU A 4 -23.53 26.46 -38.47
CA LEU A 4 -22.13 26.00 -38.41
C LEU A 4 -21.41 26.30 -37.08
N LEU A 5 -21.91 27.26 -36.29
CA LEU A 5 -21.29 27.64 -35.00
C LEU A 5 -21.64 26.68 -33.84
N LEU A 6 -22.73 25.93 -33.92
CA LEU A 6 -23.18 25.04 -32.84
C LEU A 6 -22.41 23.72 -32.82
N THR A 7 -21.93 23.24 -33.97
CA THR A 7 -21.18 22.00 -34.09
C THR A 7 -19.72 22.11 -33.61
N ALA A 8 -19.12 23.28 -33.74
CA ALA A 8 -17.76 23.54 -33.28
C ALA A 8 -17.64 23.61 -31.75
N PHE A 9 -18.69 24.07 -31.05
CA PHE A 9 -18.70 24.12 -29.58
C PHE A 9 -18.86 22.74 -28.96
N LEU A 10 -19.61 21.82 -29.55
CA LEU A 10 -19.85 20.48 -29.05
C LEU A 10 -18.60 19.60 -29.18
N SER A 11 -17.82 19.75 -30.26
CA SER A 11 -16.58 18.97 -30.46
C SER A 11 -15.46 19.40 -29.50
N CYS A 12 -15.38 20.67 -29.12
CA CYS A 12 -14.36 21.19 -28.20
C CYS A 12 -14.59 20.68 -26.75
N THR A 13 -15.86 20.55 -26.32
CA THR A 13 -16.20 20.05 -24.98
C THR A 13 -15.92 18.55 -24.81
N VAL A 14 -16.14 17.74 -25.84
CA VAL A 14 -15.85 16.30 -25.82
C VAL A 14 -14.32 16.05 -25.75
N LEU A 15 -13.53 16.78 -26.50
CA LEU A 15 -12.06 16.69 -26.48
C LEU A 15 -11.47 17.08 -25.09
N ALA A 16 -12.01 18.13 -24.48
CA ALA A 16 -11.57 18.57 -23.14
C ALA A 16 -11.90 17.52 -22.08
N LEU A 17 -13.06 16.88 -22.14
CA LEU A 17 -13.46 15.82 -21.19
C LEU A 17 -12.60 14.56 -21.34
N GLN A 18 -12.23 14.18 -22.55
CA GLN A 18 -11.34 13.06 -22.84
C GLN A 18 -9.91 13.33 -22.32
N ALA A 19 -9.39 14.53 -22.49
CA ALA A 19 -8.09 14.93 -21.98
C ALA A 19 -8.04 14.90 -20.44
N GLN A 20 -9.07 15.37 -19.75
CA GLN A 20 -9.15 15.31 -18.28
C GLN A 20 -9.20 13.87 -17.75
N ASN A 21 -9.96 13.01 -18.42
CA ASN A 21 -10.03 11.59 -18.04
C ASN A 21 -8.69 10.88 -18.25
N ALA A 22 -8.00 11.14 -19.36
CA ALA A 22 -6.69 10.58 -19.64
C ALA A 22 -5.65 11.01 -18.59
N THR A 23 -5.59 12.28 -18.23
CA THR A 23 -4.68 12.80 -17.20
C THR A 23 -4.98 12.18 -15.82
N LYS A 24 -6.26 12.01 -15.46
CA LYS A 24 -6.65 11.39 -14.20
C LYS A 24 -6.23 9.91 -14.13
N VAL A 25 -6.42 9.16 -15.20
CA VAL A 25 -6.00 7.75 -15.30
C VAL A 25 -4.48 7.62 -15.18
N GLU A 26 -3.73 8.49 -15.86
CA GLU A 26 -2.26 8.50 -15.79
C GLU A 26 -1.76 8.81 -14.37
N THR A 27 -2.37 9.76 -13.68
CA THR A 27 -2.03 10.10 -12.29
C THR A 27 -2.28 8.93 -11.35
N VAL A 28 -3.43 8.25 -11.47
CA VAL A 28 -3.76 7.06 -10.65
C VAL A 28 -2.75 5.93 -10.91
N GLN A 29 -2.36 5.71 -12.16
CA GLN A 29 -1.36 4.69 -12.52
C GLN A 29 0.02 5.02 -11.95
N GLN A 30 0.44 6.28 -11.98
CA GLN A 30 1.70 6.74 -11.38
C GLN A 30 1.70 6.56 -9.86
N ASP A 31 0.61 6.92 -9.19
CA ASP A 31 0.46 6.77 -7.74
C ASP A 31 0.43 5.28 -7.32
N SER A 32 -0.29 4.44 -8.05
CA SER A 32 -0.29 2.99 -7.82
C SER A 32 1.12 2.40 -7.98
N SER A 33 1.86 2.81 -9.01
CA SER A 33 3.24 2.37 -9.24
C SER A 33 4.20 2.87 -8.14
N ALA A 34 3.98 4.06 -7.60
CA ALA A 34 4.76 4.60 -6.49
C ALA A 34 4.52 3.80 -5.19
N ILE A 35 3.25 3.45 -4.90
CA ILE A 35 2.90 2.60 -3.76
C ILE A 35 3.48 1.20 -3.92
N ALA A 36 3.41 0.60 -5.12
CA ALA A 36 4.00 -0.72 -5.39
C ALA A 36 5.50 -0.74 -5.07
N ARG A 37 6.25 0.29 -5.48
CA ARG A 37 7.68 0.42 -5.14
C ARG A 37 7.92 0.54 -3.64
N ILE A 38 7.09 1.30 -2.90
CA ILE A 38 7.20 1.38 -1.44
C ILE A 38 7.00 0.00 -0.81
N LEU A 39 6.05 -0.78 -1.32
CA LEU A 39 5.78 -2.12 -0.82
C LEU A 39 6.93 -3.10 -1.12
N GLU A 40 7.47 -3.08 -2.33
CA GLU A 40 8.53 -3.99 -2.75
C GLU A 40 9.89 -3.62 -2.15
N ASP A 41 10.31 -2.35 -2.28
CA ASP A 41 11.67 -1.91 -1.94
C ASP A 41 11.86 -1.63 -0.44
N TYR A 42 10.76 -1.33 0.30
CA TYR A 42 10.85 -0.95 1.70
C TYR A 42 10.05 -1.87 2.62
N TYR A 43 8.77 -2.13 2.30
CA TYR A 43 7.91 -2.89 3.19
C TYR A 43 8.31 -4.37 3.27
N PHE A 44 8.29 -5.08 2.16
CA PHE A 44 8.65 -6.50 2.11
C PHE A 44 10.12 -6.71 2.47
N LYS A 45 11.00 -5.87 1.94
CA LYS A 45 12.42 -5.94 2.25
C LYS A 45 12.70 -5.67 3.72
N GLY A 46 12.07 -4.64 4.30
CA GLY A 46 12.22 -4.29 5.71
C GLY A 46 11.74 -5.40 6.65
N ILE A 47 10.62 -6.08 6.30
CA ILE A 47 10.15 -7.25 7.04
C ILE A 47 11.14 -8.42 6.92
N TYR A 48 11.61 -8.71 5.71
CA TYR A 48 12.54 -9.81 5.45
C TYR A 48 13.86 -9.64 6.19
N GLU A 49 14.44 -8.44 6.13
CA GLU A 49 15.74 -8.12 6.75
C GLU A 49 15.62 -7.76 8.24
N GLY A 50 14.43 -7.48 8.75
CA GLY A 50 14.23 -6.98 10.11
C GLY A 50 14.69 -5.53 10.28
N ASP A 51 14.71 -4.75 9.18
CA ASP A 51 15.19 -3.37 9.18
C ASP A 51 14.10 -2.40 9.68
N ILE A 52 14.15 -2.09 10.97
CA ILE A 52 13.20 -1.17 11.62
C ILE A 52 13.31 0.28 11.14
N LYS A 53 14.48 0.71 10.62
CA LYS A 53 14.64 2.06 10.08
C LYS A 53 13.95 2.16 8.73
N MET A 54 14.15 1.15 7.88
CA MET A 54 13.48 1.04 6.58
C MET A 54 11.96 1.03 6.76
N LEU A 55 11.44 0.21 7.68
CA LEU A 55 10.01 0.15 8.01
C LEU A 55 9.51 1.48 8.59
N GLY A 56 10.18 2.04 9.59
CA GLY A 56 9.77 3.30 10.22
C GLY A 56 9.64 4.48 9.23
N ASN A 57 10.45 4.50 8.17
CA ASN A 57 10.42 5.56 7.16
C ASN A 57 9.19 5.59 6.26
N ILE A 58 8.45 4.48 6.16
CA ILE A 58 7.26 4.35 5.30
C ILE A 58 5.95 4.39 6.09
N TYR A 59 6.02 4.44 7.42
CA TYR A 59 4.86 4.54 8.30
C TYR A 59 4.70 5.95 8.87
N HIS A 60 3.45 6.38 9.04
CA HIS A 60 3.15 7.55 9.86
C HIS A 60 3.35 7.21 11.35
N PRO A 61 3.94 8.10 12.17
CA PRO A 61 4.19 7.81 13.60
C PRO A 61 2.96 7.41 14.40
N GLY A 62 1.77 7.93 14.03
CA GLY A 62 0.50 7.58 14.65
C GLY A 62 -0.19 6.33 14.10
N THR A 63 0.51 5.53 13.30
CA THR A 63 -0.08 4.31 12.72
C THR A 63 -0.44 3.30 13.80
N LEU A 64 -1.64 2.73 13.68
CA LEU A 64 -2.12 1.60 14.48
C LEU A 64 -2.23 0.36 13.59
N LEU A 65 -1.89 -0.78 14.19
CA LEU A 65 -1.98 -2.08 13.56
C LEU A 65 -3.04 -2.91 14.29
N PHE A 66 -4.00 -3.45 13.55
CA PHE A 66 -5.09 -4.25 14.09
C PHE A 66 -5.26 -5.55 13.32
N GLY A 67 -5.90 -6.52 13.96
CA GLY A 67 -6.27 -7.77 13.33
C GLY A 67 -6.34 -8.92 14.31
N ASP A 68 -6.01 -10.09 13.81
CA ASP A 68 -5.85 -11.29 14.62
C ASP A 68 -4.66 -12.12 14.15
N VAL A 69 -4.07 -12.88 15.07
CA VAL A 69 -2.98 -13.81 14.80
C VAL A 69 -3.24 -15.09 15.59
N LYS A 70 -3.40 -16.22 14.89
CA LYS A 70 -3.77 -17.51 15.48
C LYS A 70 -5.05 -17.42 16.33
N GLY A 71 -6.04 -16.71 15.79
CA GLY A 71 -7.35 -16.50 16.43
C GLY A 71 -7.31 -15.63 17.68
N LYS A 72 -6.21 -14.91 17.94
CA LYS A 72 -6.10 -13.95 19.04
C LYS A 72 -6.07 -12.52 18.54
N PRO A 73 -6.79 -11.59 19.17
CA PRO A 73 -6.75 -10.19 18.82
C PRO A 73 -5.32 -9.65 18.81
N TYR A 74 -5.02 -8.88 17.76
CA TYR A 74 -3.74 -8.21 17.56
C TYR A 74 -4.02 -6.70 17.47
N ALA A 75 -3.48 -5.93 18.40
CA ALA A 75 -3.56 -4.47 18.41
C ALA A 75 -2.22 -3.91 18.86
N LYS A 76 -1.59 -3.08 18.04
CA LYS A 76 -0.29 -2.48 18.33
C LYS A 76 -0.19 -1.07 17.80
N THR A 77 0.55 -0.25 18.51
CA THR A 77 1.13 0.98 17.99
C THR A 77 2.29 0.65 17.03
N LEU A 78 2.70 1.63 16.22
CA LEU A 78 3.87 1.47 15.36
C LEU A 78 5.13 1.11 16.17
N ASN A 79 5.36 1.77 17.31
CA ASN A 79 6.53 1.51 18.15
C ASN A 79 6.57 0.08 18.65
N GLU A 80 5.45 -0.44 19.18
CA GLU A 80 5.35 -1.83 19.63
C GLU A 80 5.55 -2.84 18.49
N TYR A 81 5.10 -2.49 17.27
CA TYR A 81 5.36 -3.31 16.09
C TYR A 81 6.85 -3.33 15.73
N LEU A 82 7.49 -2.16 15.64
CA LEU A 82 8.92 -2.05 15.32
C LEU A 82 9.80 -2.71 16.38
N ASP A 83 9.46 -2.57 17.66
CA ASP A 83 10.14 -3.28 18.75
C ASP A 83 9.99 -4.80 18.60
N GLY A 84 8.82 -5.28 18.22
CA GLY A 84 8.61 -6.69 17.91
C GLY A 84 9.45 -7.18 16.73
N VAL A 85 9.64 -6.36 15.70
CA VAL A 85 10.53 -6.66 14.57
C VAL A 85 11.99 -6.68 15.01
N LYS A 86 12.41 -5.70 15.79
CA LYS A 86 13.80 -5.57 16.30
C LYS A 86 14.21 -6.74 17.20
N ASN A 87 13.29 -7.22 18.04
CA ASN A 87 13.59 -8.20 19.08
C ASN A 87 13.42 -9.66 18.62
N ARG A 88 13.05 -9.90 17.38
CA ARG A 88 12.99 -11.24 16.79
C ARG A 88 14.14 -11.47 15.82
N GLN A 89 14.53 -12.72 15.63
CA GLN A 89 15.42 -13.09 14.52
C GLN A 89 14.76 -12.69 13.21
N SER A 90 15.49 -12.05 12.31
CA SER A 90 14.95 -11.68 10.99
C SER A 90 14.56 -12.93 10.19
N VAL A 91 13.65 -12.78 9.23
CA VAL A 91 13.29 -13.90 8.35
C VAL A 91 14.53 -14.35 7.56
N LYS A 92 15.33 -13.39 7.10
CA LYS A 92 16.61 -13.62 6.40
C LYS A 92 17.55 -14.51 7.22
N ASP A 93 17.81 -14.15 8.47
CA ASP A 93 18.77 -14.88 9.32
C ASP A 93 18.20 -16.21 9.83
N SER A 94 16.88 -16.34 9.86
CA SER A 94 16.21 -17.60 10.25
C SER A 94 16.28 -18.68 9.16
N GLY A 95 16.57 -18.31 7.92
CA GLY A 95 16.51 -19.21 6.76
C GLY A 95 15.09 -19.70 6.42
N LYS A 96 14.05 -19.17 7.08
CA LYS A 96 12.66 -19.53 6.85
C LYS A 96 12.12 -18.89 5.56
N PRO A 97 11.07 -19.47 4.97
CA PRO A 97 10.45 -18.90 3.77
C PRO A 97 9.94 -17.49 3.97
N PHE A 98 10.11 -16.65 2.92
CA PHE A 98 9.49 -15.35 2.81
C PHE A 98 8.96 -15.13 1.40
N LYS A 99 7.74 -14.62 1.30
CA LYS A 99 7.17 -14.13 0.04
C LYS A 99 6.15 -13.04 0.33
N GLY A 100 6.42 -11.82 -0.17
CA GLY A 100 5.44 -10.74 -0.26
C GLY A 100 4.80 -10.72 -1.64
N THR A 101 3.49 -10.52 -1.71
CA THR A 101 2.74 -10.42 -2.97
C THR A 101 1.74 -9.28 -2.85
N ILE A 102 1.74 -8.35 -3.79
CA ILE A 102 0.71 -7.33 -3.93
C ILE A 102 -0.46 -7.95 -4.70
N ILE A 103 -1.64 -7.99 -4.08
CA ILE A 103 -2.87 -8.51 -4.71
C ILE A 103 -3.58 -7.39 -5.47
N SER A 104 -3.78 -6.24 -4.82
CA SER A 104 -4.38 -5.05 -5.44
C SER A 104 -3.89 -3.77 -4.77
N ILE A 105 -3.95 -2.67 -5.52
CA ILE A 105 -3.76 -1.30 -5.04
C ILE A 105 -4.87 -0.45 -5.63
N ASP A 106 -5.70 0.12 -4.77
CA ASP A 106 -6.79 1.02 -5.15
C ASP A 106 -6.48 2.43 -4.68
N VAL A 107 -6.43 3.38 -5.62
CA VAL A 107 -6.06 4.79 -5.36
C VAL A 107 -7.23 5.70 -5.64
N VAL A 108 -7.53 6.56 -4.68
CA VAL A 108 -8.52 7.64 -4.83
C VAL A 108 -7.91 8.94 -4.32
N ASN A 109 -7.53 9.84 -5.22
CA ASN A 109 -6.89 11.11 -4.90
C ASN A 109 -5.65 10.93 -4.00
N SER A 110 -5.71 11.43 -2.76
CA SER A 110 -4.61 11.37 -1.78
C SER A 110 -4.68 10.17 -0.83
N ILE A 111 -5.61 9.25 -1.03
CA ILE A 111 -5.73 8.04 -0.21
C ILE A 111 -5.66 6.77 -1.08
N ALA A 112 -5.14 5.70 -0.49
CA ALA A 112 -5.12 4.40 -1.16
C ALA A 112 -5.23 3.25 -0.17
N VAL A 113 -5.64 2.09 -0.68
CA VAL A 113 -5.60 0.81 0.05
C VAL A 113 -4.87 -0.22 -0.81
N ALA A 114 -3.93 -0.94 -0.19
CA ALA A 114 -3.30 -2.10 -0.80
C ALA A 114 -3.72 -3.38 -0.06
N LYS A 115 -4.09 -4.42 -0.82
CA LYS A 115 -4.26 -5.78 -0.33
C LYS A 115 -3.00 -6.58 -0.63
N LEU A 116 -2.44 -7.22 0.39
CA LEU A 116 -1.20 -7.98 0.31
C LEU A 116 -1.40 -9.40 0.82
N HIS A 117 -0.57 -10.31 0.31
CA HIS A 117 -0.35 -11.62 0.89
C HIS A 117 1.12 -11.73 1.32
N VAL A 118 1.36 -12.06 2.60
CA VAL A 118 2.71 -12.14 3.17
C VAL A 118 2.91 -13.49 3.84
N LYS A 119 3.75 -14.33 3.22
CA LYS A 119 4.25 -15.55 3.84
C LYS A 119 5.58 -15.24 4.53
N MET A 120 5.66 -15.50 5.84
CA MET A 120 6.89 -15.32 6.60
C MET A 120 6.96 -16.30 7.76
N TYR A 121 8.11 -16.94 7.95
CA TYR A 121 8.27 -18.07 8.86
C TYR A 121 7.21 -19.17 8.58
N ASP A 122 6.43 -19.52 9.59
CA ASP A 122 5.33 -20.50 9.50
C ASP A 122 3.96 -19.81 9.43
N PHE A 123 3.94 -18.48 9.19
CA PHE A 123 2.71 -17.68 9.07
C PHE A 123 2.39 -17.36 7.62
N ASN A 124 1.13 -17.16 7.40
CA ASN A 124 0.55 -16.82 6.11
C ASN A 124 -0.50 -15.74 6.34
N TYR A 125 -0.19 -14.49 6.00
CA TYR A 125 -1.03 -13.33 6.32
C TYR A 125 -1.71 -12.77 5.08
N GLU A 126 -2.99 -12.40 5.20
CA GLU A 126 -3.58 -11.37 4.39
C GLU A 126 -3.56 -10.05 5.14
N GLU A 127 -3.16 -9.00 4.43
CA GLU A 127 -2.96 -7.68 5.01
C GLU A 127 -3.64 -6.62 4.15
N PHE A 128 -4.23 -5.62 4.83
CA PHE A 128 -4.70 -4.38 4.22
C PHE A 128 -3.91 -3.22 4.79
N LEU A 129 -3.27 -2.46 3.90
CA LEU A 129 -2.51 -1.26 4.26
C LEU A 129 -3.23 -0.05 3.69
N SER A 130 -3.58 0.89 4.57
CA SER A 130 -4.10 2.18 4.15
C SER A 130 -2.96 3.18 4.01
N PHE A 131 -2.99 3.94 2.92
CA PHE A 131 -1.99 4.97 2.61
C PHE A 131 -2.64 6.35 2.55
N HIS A 132 -1.85 7.36 2.90
CA HIS A 132 -2.17 8.76 2.67
C HIS A 132 -0.97 9.45 2.00
N LYS A 133 -1.24 10.29 1.01
CA LYS A 133 -0.24 11.09 0.31
C LYS A 133 -0.05 12.41 1.06
N LEU A 134 1.01 12.50 1.85
CA LEU A 134 1.40 13.67 2.62
C LEU A 134 2.67 14.26 2.02
N ASP A 135 2.67 15.55 1.73
CA ASP A 135 3.81 16.28 1.15
C ASP A 135 4.40 15.54 -0.07
N ASN A 136 3.55 15.12 -1.00
CA ASN A 136 3.88 14.32 -2.18
C ASN A 136 4.51 12.93 -1.91
N ARG A 137 4.42 12.42 -0.69
CA ARG A 137 4.91 11.09 -0.31
C ARG A 137 3.77 10.20 0.14
N TRP A 138 3.70 8.99 -0.38
CA TRP A 138 2.79 7.96 0.11
C TRP A 138 3.33 7.37 1.40
N ILE A 139 2.53 7.38 2.46
CA ILE A 139 2.87 6.91 3.81
C ILE A 139 1.78 5.98 4.31
N ILE A 140 2.14 4.87 4.93
CA ILE A 140 1.20 3.92 5.56
C ILE A 140 0.66 4.56 6.83
N VAL A 141 -0.68 4.67 6.94
CA VAL A 141 -1.37 5.27 8.09
C VAL A 141 -2.16 4.25 8.91
N ASN A 142 -2.39 3.05 8.38
CA ASN A 142 -3.01 1.93 9.09
C ASN A 142 -2.59 0.60 8.46
N LYS A 143 -2.55 -0.45 9.28
CA LYS A 143 -2.37 -1.83 8.84
C LYS A 143 -3.40 -2.72 9.52
N MET A 144 -4.10 -3.51 8.73
CA MET A 144 -4.90 -4.63 9.21
C MET A 144 -4.31 -5.94 8.72
N LEU A 145 -4.34 -6.98 9.54
CA LEU A 145 -3.80 -8.30 9.19
C LEU A 145 -4.61 -9.43 9.84
N THR A 146 -4.67 -10.54 9.15
CA THR A 146 -5.16 -11.82 9.70
C THR A 146 -4.33 -12.97 9.13
N ASP A 147 -4.15 -14.03 9.89
CA ASP A 147 -3.56 -15.26 9.36
C ASP A 147 -4.61 -16.09 8.60
N VAL A 148 -4.19 -16.66 7.48
CA VAL A 148 -5.04 -17.48 6.62
C VAL A 148 -4.42 -18.87 6.44
N PRO A 149 -5.25 -19.92 6.18
CA PRO A 149 -4.73 -21.25 5.91
C PRO A 149 -3.74 -21.27 4.74
N VAL A 150 -2.74 -22.13 4.80
CA VAL A 150 -1.87 -22.41 3.65
C VAL A 150 -2.63 -23.31 2.69
N HIS A 151 -2.94 -22.79 1.51
CA HIS A 151 -3.54 -23.56 0.42
C HIS A 151 -2.46 -24.15 -0.47
#